data_187c50f48e2dfefae3988ed4576b3934
#
_entry.id   187c50f48e2dfefae3988ed4576b3934
#
_cell.length_a   1.000
_cell.length_b   1.000
_cell.length_c   1.000
_cell.angle_alpha   90.00
_cell.angle_beta   90.00
_cell.angle_gamma   90.00
#
_symmetry.space_group_name_H-M   'P 1'
#
loop_
_entity.id
_entity.type
_entity.pdbx_description
1 polymer ?
#
loop_
_entity_poly.entity_id
_entity_poly.type
_entity_poly.pdbx_seq_one_letter_code
_entity_poly.pdbx_strand_id
1 'polypeptide(L)'
;MKVSTHNHWDPLEEIVVGIADHARVPTVDRSTMSMSYTNHPMDLIKPLEGEYPKWLIDEANEDLQGLSDVLSKAGIKVHRPIPIDHSKEFSTPEWKTTGWYTWCPRDLLLPMDNLVIETPSACRARQYETRAYRDIMLEAIADGVEWIAAPKPTLPDEGYQFDDIEGKPSLLNLEPIFDAPNCVRLGKDILFQISNTGNHWGLKWLQNVLEHRGYRIHPAEHIYSYGHFDSTIVPLRPGLVLLNSSRVTAENCPKVFEKWDKIWFDDCVAQGSKIPGGVA
;
A
#
# COMPACT_ATOMS: atom_id res chain seq x y z
N MET A 1 2.78 22.12 2.63
CA MET A 1 2.86 21.04 1.61
C MET A 1 1.66 21.14 0.69
N LYS A 2 1.89 21.26 -0.62
CA LYS A 2 0.81 21.25 -1.62
C LYS A 2 0.58 19.82 -2.11
N VAL A 3 -0.67 19.47 -2.40
CA VAL A 3 -1.02 18.20 -3.03
C VAL A 3 -1.78 18.51 -4.32
N SER A 4 -1.29 17.98 -5.44
CA SER A 4 -1.92 18.09 -6.75
C SER A 4 -1.52 16.86 -7.56
N THR A 5 -2.16 15.75 -7.29
CA THR A 5 -1.74 14.44 -7.78
C THR A 5 -2.82 13.80 -8.64
N HIS A 6 -2.50 13.51 -9.89
CA HIS A 6 -3.49 13.00 -10.86
C HIS A 6 -3.09 11.67 -11.50
N ASN A 7 -1.80 11.34 -11.51
CA ASN A 7 -1.25 10.18 -12.22
C ASN A 7 0.12 9.77 -11.65
N HIS A 8 0.83 8.88 -12.34
CA HIS A 8 2.14 8.36 -11.95
C HIS A 8 3.31 8.91 -12.77
N TRP A 9 3.08 9.88 -13.69
CA TRP A 9 4.10 10.35 -14.65
C TRP A 9 4.28 11.87 -14.70
N ASP A 10 3.42 12.66 -14.07
CA ASP A 10 3.63 14.11 -13.99
C ASP A 10 4.91 14.42 -13.18
N PRO A 11 5.56 15.56 -13.44
CA PRO A 11 6.73 15.97 -12.68
C PRO A 11 6.50 15.94 -11.19
N LEU A 12 7.40 15.29 -10.45
CA LEU A 12 7.35 15.21 -9.00
C LEU A 12 7.92 16.50 -8.39
N GLU A 13 7.15 17.17 -7.53
CA GLU A 13 7.56 18.40 -6.86
C GLU A 13 7.83 18.19 -5.37
N GLU A 14 6.94 17.46 -4.69
CA GLU A 14 7.06 17.13 -3.27
C GLU A 14 6.75 15.64 -3.05
N ILE A 15 7.44 15.01 -2.10
CA ILE A 15 7.25 13.59 -1.76
C ILE A 15 7.47 13.36 -0.27
N VAL A 16 6.79 12.35 0.28
CA VAL A 16 7.09 11.80 1.59
C VAL A 16 7.92 10.53 1.42
N VAL A 17 9.12 10.52 1.99
CA VAL A 17 9.98 9.34 2.08
C VAL A 17 9.93 8.82 3.53
N GLY A 18 9.61 7.56 3.71
CA GLY A 18 9.47 6.92 5.02
C GLY A 18 10.77 6.79 5.81
N ILE A 19 10.67 6.24 7.01
CA ILE A 19 11.80 5.90 7.91
C ILE A 19 11.63 4.48 8.42
N ALA A 20 12.74 3.83 8.78
CA ALA A 20 12.74 2.48 9.32
C ALA A 20 12.85 2.43 10.86
N ASP A 21 12.92 3.58 11.51
CA ASP A 21 13.05 3.66 12.97
C ASP A 21 11.94 2.85 13.67
N HIS A 22 12.35 2.03 14.64
CA HIS A 22 11.47 1.17 15.43
C HIS A 22 10.62 0.16 14.63
N ALA A 23 10.99 -0.10 13.37
CA ALA A 23 10.32 -1.10 12.55
C ALA A 23 10.47 -2.49 13.18
N ARG A 24 9.42 -3.31 13.10
CA ARG A 24 9.35 -4.61 13.74
C ARG A 24 8.42 -5.57 12.99
N VAL A 25 8.52 -6.86 13.29
CA VAL A 25 7.43 -7.79 13.01
C VAL A 25 6.35 -7.56 14.08
N PRO A 26 5.12 -7.20 13.71
CA PRO A 26 4.06 -6.93 14.67
C PRO A 26 3.58 -8.21 15.35
N THR A 27 2.64 -8.10 16.28
CA THR A 27 1.88 -9.27 16.74
C THR A 27 1.28 -9.99 15.55
N VAL A 28 1.66 -11.26 15.38
CA VAL A 28 1.24 -12.07 14.22
C VAL A 28 -0.17 -12.58 14.43
N ASP A 29 -1.07 -12.12 13.61
CA ASP A 29 -2.49 -12.47 13.61
C ASP A 29 -2.98 -12.75 12.17
N ARG A 30 -4.28 -13.01 12.01
CA ARG A 30 -4.86 -13.28 10.69
C ARG A 30 -4.64 -12.16 9.69
N SER A 31 -4.65 -10.89 10.13
CA SER A 31 -4.44 -9.75 9.25
C SER A 31 -3.01 -9.68 8.72
N THR A 32 -2.03 -9.93 9.59
CA THR A 32 -0.60 -10.00 9.23
C THR A 32 -0.34 -11.16 8.26
N MET A 33 -0.93 -12.34 8.54
CA MET A 33 -0.81 -13.51 7.68
C MET A 33 -1.43 -13.26 6.29
N SER A 34 -2.61 -12.68 6.23
CA SER A 34 -3.30 -12.35 4.97
C SER A 34 -2.50 -11.41 4.08
N MET A 35 -1.84 -10.42 4.69
CA MET A 35 -1.14 -9.38 3.94
C MET A 35 0.26 -9.80 3.47
N SER A 36 1.04 -10.49 4.32
CA SER A 36 2.46 -10.70 4.05
C SER A 36 2.92 -12.15 4.07
N TYR A 37 2.15 -13.04 4.66
CA TYR A 37 2.59 -14.42 4.91
C TYR A 37 1.54 -15.47 4.53
N THR A 38 0.69 -15.19 3.55
CA THR A 38 -0.45 -16.02 3.15
C THR A 38 -0.08 -17.49 2.89
N ASN A 39 1.12 -17.74 2.36
CA ASN A 39 1.59 -19.09 2.00
C ASN A 39 2.45 -19.74 3.09
N HIS A 40 2.50 -19.17 4.30
CA HIS A 40 3.33 -19.68 5.38
C HIS A 40 2.44 -20.13 6.55
N PRO A 41 2.81 -21.21 7.27
CA PRO A 41 2.19 -21.54 8.54
C PRO A 41 2.44 -20.44 9.59
N MET A 42 1.40 -20.07 10.32
CA MET A 42 1.50 -19.02 11.36
C MET A 42 2.58 -19.35 12.42
N ASP A 43 2.73 -20.62 12.75
CA ASP A 43 3.72 -21.09 13.74
C ASP A 43 5.17 -20.81 13.33
N LEU A 44 5.45 -20.67 12.03
CA LEU A 44 6.78 -20.28 11.54
C LEU A 44 7.02 -18.78 11.64
N ILE A 45 5.98 -17.96 11.54
CA ILE A 45 6.09 -16.50 11.53
C ILE A 45 6.01 -15.93 12.95
N LYS A 46 5.19 -16.51 13.82
CA LYS A 46 5.00 -16.03 15.19
C LYS A 46 6.28 -15.88 16.02
N PRO A 47 7.27 -16.77 15.94
CA PRO A 47 8.56 -16.59 16.63
C PRO A 47 9.39 -15.39 16.14
N LEU A 48 9.04 -14.77 15.02
CA LEU A 48 9.72 -13.60 14.48
C LEU A 48 9.20 -12.28 15.06
N GLU A 49 8.11 -12.31 15.85
CA GLU A 49 7.57 -11.12 16.50
C GLU A 49 8.65 -10.36 17.27
N GLY A 50 8.77 -9.07 17.02
CA GLY A 50 9.75 -8.25 17.70
C GLY A 50 10.42 -7.23 16.78
N GLU A 51 11.33 -6.45 17.34
CA GLU A 51 12.08 -5.45 16.58
C GLU A 51 13.00 -6.13 15.56
N TYR A 52 13.10 -5.56 14.37
CA TYR A 52 14.08 -6.03 13.40
C TYR A 52 15.50 -5.84 13.92
N PRO A 53 16.46 -6.70 13.50
CA PRO A 53 17.86 -6.52 13.86
C PRO A 53 18.33 -5.10 13.54
N LYS A 54 19.12 -4.51 14.45
CA LYS A 54 19.60 -3.13 14.29
C LYS A 54 20.29 -2.89 12.95
N TRP A 55 21.08 -3.83 12.46
CA TRP A 55 21.77 -3.70 11.17
C TRP A 55 20.78 -3.55 9.99
N LEU A 56 19.62 -4.23 10.04
CA LEU A 56 18.58 -4.12 9.01
C LEU A 56 17.92 -2.73 9.05
N ILE A 57 17.63 -2.22 10.24
CA ILE A 57 17.06 -0.87 10.43
C ILE A 57 18.04 0.19 9.96
N ASP A 58 19.33 0.05 10.29
CA ASP A 58 20.37 0.99 9.89
C ASP A 58 20.53 1.03 8.36
N GLU A 59 20.61 -0.16 7.70
CA GLU A 59 20.72 -0.29 6.25
C GLU A 59 19.47 0.29 5.56
N ALA A 60 18.27 -0.04 6.04
CA ALA A 60 17.03 0.51 5.49
C ALA A 60 16.96 2.04 5.62
N ASN A 61 17.41 2.60 6.75
CA ASN A 61 17.47 4.05 6.92
C ASN A 61 18.53 4.71 6.03
N GLU A 62 19.67 4.06 5.79
CA GLU A 62 20.71 4.52 4.85
C GLU A 62 20.14 4.57 3.43
N ASP A 63 19.46 3.54 2.97
CA ASP A 63 18.80 3.49 1.66
C ASP A 63 17.73 4.56 1.50
N LEU A 64 16.86 4.72 2.50
CA LEU A 64 15.81 5.76 2.50
C LEU A 64 16.42 7.17 2.53
N GLN A 65 17.55 7.37 3.22
CA GLN A 65 18.28 8.63 3.19
C GLN A 65 18.94 8.86 1.82
N GLY A 66 19.55 7.84 1.22
CA GLY A 66 20.10 7.88 -0.13
C GLY A 66 19.05 8.28 -1.17
N LEU A 67 17.85 7.70 -1.09
CA LEU A 67 16.71 8.10 -1.93
C LEU A 67 16.35 9.57 -1.71
N SER A 68 16.23 10.01 -0.45
CA SER A 68 15.92 11.41 -0.11
C SER A 68 16.95 12.39 -0.68
N ASP A 69 18.24 12.02 -0.63
CA ASP A 69 19.35 12.85 -1.14
C ASP A 69 19.31 12.98 -2.66
N VAL A 70 19.01 11.89 -3.36
CA VAL A 70 18.87 11.88 -4.84
C VAL A 70 17.69 12.77 -5.25
N LEU A 71 16.56 12.62 -4.61
CA LEU A 71 15.35 13.42 -4.88
C LEU A 71 15.58 14.91 -4.59
N SER A 72 16.21 15.23 -3.46
CA SER A 72 16.54 16.60 -3.08
C SER A 72 17.54 17.25 -4.07
N LYS A 73 18.55 16.50 -4.53
CA LYS A 73 19.48 16.97 -5.58
C LYS A 73 18.77 17.22 -6.91
N ALA A 74 17.68 16.51 -7.19
CA ALA A 74 16.82 16.75 -8.35
C ALA A 74 15.87 17.94 -8.18
N GLY A 75 15.92 18.64 -7.04
CA GLY A 75 15.06 19.80 -6.75
C GLY A 75 13.68 19.44 -6.17
N ILE A 76 13.47 18.19 -5.79
CA ILE A 76 12.21 17.71 -5.19
C ILE A 76 12.25 17.96 -3.68
N LYS A 77 11.18 18.53 -3.14
CA LYS A 77 11.05 18.72 -1.71
C LYS A 77 10.66 17.40 -1.04
N VAL A 78 11.54 16.91 -0.15
CA VAL A 78 11.34 15.66 0.58
C VAL A 78 10.85 15.95 1.98
N HIS A 79 9.75 15.33 2.37
CA HIS A 79 9.22 15.31 3.72
C HIS A 79 9.54 13.98 4.38
N ARG A 80 9.82 13.98 5.69
CA ARG A 80 10.08 12.76 6.48
C ARG A 80 9.08 12.67 7.62
N PRO A 81 8.52 11.47 7.89
CA PRO A 81 7.66 11.27 9.05
C PRO A 81 8.45 11.38 10.36
N ILE A 82 7.72 11.54 11.46
CA ILE A 82 8.32 11.44 12.81
C ILE A 82 8.46 9.96 13.20
N PRO A 83 9.53 9.59 13.93
CA PRO A 83 9.63 8.24 14.52
C PRO A 83 8.49 8.01 15.52
N ILE A 84 7.85 6.85 15.44
CA ILE A 84 6.88 6.40 16.42
C ILE A 84 7.31 5.04 16.99
N ASP A 85 7.01 4.81 18.26
CA ASP A 85 7.33 3.56 18.93
C ASP A 85 6.30 2.48 18.56
N HIS A 86 6.67 1.63 17.61
CA HIS A 86 5.85 0.52 17.14
C HIS A 86 5.75 -0.65 18.13
N SER A 87 6.51 -0.65 19.24
CA SER A 87 6.41 -1.69 20.28
C SER A 87 5.18 -1.53 21.17
N LYS A 88 4.58 -0.33 21.18
CA LYS A 88 3.39 -0.05 21.99
C LYS A 88 2.19 -0.82 21.49
N GLU A 89 1.61 -1.60 22.39
CA GLU A 89 0.35 -2.30 22.14
C GLU A 89 -0.81 -1.31 22.07
N PHE A 90 -1.73 -1.56 21.16
CA PHE A 90 -3.02 -0.87 21.06
C PHE A 90 -4.11 -1.89 20.73
N SER A 91 -5.35 -1.53 21.00
CA SER A 91 -6.48 -2.45 20.89
C SER A 91 -7.77 -1.77 20.45
N THR A 92 -8.66 -2.57 19.91
CA THR A 92 -10.10 -2.31 19.74
C THR A 92 -10.86 -3.28 20.64
N PRO A 93 -12.20 -3.25 20.68
CA PRO A 93 -12.99 -4.29 21.35
C PRO A 93 -12.76 -5.71 20.81
N GLU A 94 -12.35 -5.84 19.54
CA GLU A 94 -12.26 -7.13 18.83
C GLU A 94 -10.86 -7.76 18.88
N TRP A 95 -9.80 -6.94 18.95
CA TRP A 95 -8.42 -7.43 18.87
C TRP A 95 -7.43 -6.46 19.52
N LYS A 96 -6.20 -6.94 19.70
CA LYS A 96 -5.05 -6.14 20.11
C LYS A 96 -3.82 -6.53 19.31
N THR A 97 -2.92 -5.57 19.06
CA THR A 97 -1.71 -5.75 18.30
C THR A 97 -0.66 -4.70 18.66
N THR A 98 0.53 -4.82 18.08
CA THR A 98 1.56 -3.78 18.08
C THR A 98 1.64 -3.12 16.72
N GLY A 99 2.38 -2.00 16.59
CA GLY A 99 2.66 -1.40 15.28
C GLY A 99 3.61 -2.24 14.43
N TRP A 100 3.83 -1.81 13.18
CA TRP A 100 4.71 -2.52 12.25
C TRP A 100 5.91 -1.65 11.84
N TYR A 101 5.73 -0.69 10.93
CA TYR A 101 6.79 0.18 10.38
C TYR A 101 6.23 1.50 9.85
N THR A 102 7.13 2.38 9.36
CA THR A 102 6.76 3.68 8.78
C THR A 102 7.52 3.97 7.48
N TRP A 103 8.07 2.97 6.82
CA TRP A 103 8.88 3.17 5.61
C TRP A 103 8.07 3.26 4.31
N CYS A 104 6.78 2.84 4.30
CA CYS A 104 5.90 2.86 3.13
C CYS A 104 4.71 3.83 3.28
N PRO A 105 4.90 5.17 3.26
CA PRO A 105 3.81 6.14 3.35
C PRO A 105 2.75 5.96 2.26
N ARG A 106 3.17 5.48 1.11
CA ARG A 106 2.30 5.21 -0.04
C ARG A 106 1.16 4.24 0.27
N ASP A 107 1.35 3.32 1.21
CA ASP A 107 0.35 2.27 1.44
C ASP A 107 -0.90 2.80 2.14
N LEU A 108 -0.78 3.85 2.95
CA LEU A 108 -1.86 4.34 3.81
C LEU A 108 -2.38 5.72 3.45
N LEU A 109 -1.67 6.45 2.59
CA LEU A 109 -2.04 7.79 2.16
C LEU A 109 -2.24 7.80 0.65
N LEU A 110 -3.49 7.96 0.21
CA LEU A 110 -3.87 8.08 -1.19
C LEU A 110 -4.07 9.55 -1.55
N PRO A 111 -3.08 10.22 -2.16
CA PRO A 111 -3.25 11.58 -2.65
C PRO A 111 -3.96 11.59 -4.00
N MET A 112 -4.96 12.46 -4.16
CA MET A 112 -5.76 12.60 -5.36
C MET A 112 -6.22 14.05 -5.53
N ASP A 113 -5.81 14.72 -6.62
CA ASP A 113 -6.08 16.13 -6.81
C ASP A 113 -5.54 16.92 -5.61
N ASN A 114 -6.36 17.68 -4.91
CA ASN A 114 -6.03 18.38 -3.67
C ASN A 114 -6.54 17.65 -2.39
N LEU A 115 -6.75 16.36 -2.50
CA LEU A 115 -7.28 15.50 -1.43
C LEU A 115 -6.25 14.44 -1.03
N VAL A 116 -6.13 14.17 0.27
CA VAL A 116 -5.43 12.97 0.77
C VAL A 116 -6.41 12.12 1.56
N ILE A 117 -6.51 10.85 1.21
CA ILE A 117 -7.35 9.86 1.89
C ILE A 117 -6.46 8.97 2.75
N GLU A 118 -6.71 8.91 4.06
CA GLU A 118 -6.21 7.82 4.90
C GLU A 118 -7.01 6.56 4.59
N THR A 119 -6.32 5.53 4.11
CA THR A 119 -6.97 4.30 3.68
C THR A 119 -7.29 3.36 4.84
N PRO A 120 -8.34 2.54 4.73
CA PRO A 120 -8.74 1.55 5.75
C PRO A 120 -7.97 0.26 5.52
N SER A 121 -6.69 0.24 5.92
CA SER A 121 -5.78 -0.89 5.67
C SER A 121 -6.32 -2.23 6.17
N ALA A 122 -6.06 -3.29 5.41
CA ALA A 122 -6.37 -4.67 5.78
C ALA A 122 -5.55 -5.18 6.98
N CYS A 123 -4.47 -4.51 7.36
CA CYS A 123 -3.58 -4.92 8.43
C CYS A 123 -3.87 -4.15 9.72
N ARG A 124 -4.24 -4.88 10.78
CA ARG A 124 -4.49 -4.31 12.12
C ARG A 124 -3.28 -3.52 12.64
N ALA A 125 -2.07 -4.05 12.47
CA ALA A 125 -0.83 -3.43 12.93
C ALA A 125 -0.56 -2.06 12.29
N ARG A 126 -1.18 -1.76 11.14
CA ARG A 126 -1.00 -0.50 10.41
C ARG A 126 -2.06 0.56 10.71
N GLN A 127 -3.06 0.24 11.52
CA GLN A 127 -4.23 1.11 11.74
C GLN A 127 -3.88 2.51 12.28
N TYR A 128 -2.78 2.64 13.02
CA TYR A 128 -2.31 3.91 13.57
C TYR A 128 -0.97 4.39 12.98
N GLU A 129 -0.47 3.77 11.94
CA GLU A 129 0.78 4.14 11.28
C GLU A 129 0.73 5.58 10.73
N THR A 130 -0.44 6.05 10.28
CA THR A 130 -0.64 7.41 9.76
C THR A 130 -0.32 8.51 10.78
N ARG A 131 -0.22 8.19 12.07
CA ARG A 131 0.21 9.14 13.11
C ARG A 131 1.62 9.67 12.88
N ALA A 132 2.49 8.90 12.24
CA ALA A 132 3.85 9.33 11.90
C ALA A 132 3.88 10.46 10.87
N TYR A 133 2.83 10.59 10.06
CA TYR A 133 2.71 11.60 9.00
C TYR A 133 1.88 12.81 9.42
N ARG A 134 1.44 12.87 10.68
CA ARG A 134 0.45 13.85 11.13
C ARG A 134 0.90 15.29 10.94
N ASP A 135 2.15 15.61 11.26
CA ASP A 135 2.68 16.98 11.13
C ASP A 135 2.71 17.41 9.66
N ILE A 136 3.10 16.50 8.77
CA ILE A 136 3.07 16.72 7.31
C ILE A 136 1.63 17.00 6.83
N MET A 137 0.67 16.26 7.36
CA MET A 137 -0.75 16.45 7.00
C MET A 137 -1.32 17.75 7.55
N LEU A 138 -0.89 18.21 8.74
CA LEU A 138 -1.28 19.51 9.29
C LEU A 138 -0.73 20.67 8.46
N GLU A 139 0.52 20.56 7.96
CA GLU A 139 1.07 21.52 6.99
C GLU A 139 0.27 21.51 5.68
N ALA A 140 -0.13 20.33 5.20
CA ALA A 140 -0.95 20.23 4.00
C ALA A 140 -2.32 20.91 4.16
N ILE A 141 -3.00 20.71 5.30
CA ILE A 141 -4.27 21.40 5.62
C ILE A 141 -4.08 22.91 5.63
N ALA A 142 -2.99 23.42 6.22
CA ALA A 142 -2.71 24.85 6.24
C ALA A 142 -2.55 25.45 4.83
N ASP A 143 -2.15 24.64 3.86
CA ASP A 143 -2.04 25.00 2.44
C ASP A 143 -3.33 24.68 1.64
N GLY A 144 -4.43 24.31 2.31
CA GLY A 144 -5.74 24.10 1.72
C GLY A 144 -6.01 22.69 1.18
N VAL A 145 -5.19 21.72 1.55
CA VAL A 145 -5.42 20.30 1.20
C VAL A 145 -6.57 19.74 2.02
N GLU A 146 -7.46 19.01 1.38
CA GLU A 146 -8.49 18.25 2.05
C GLU A 146 -7.90 16.94 2.59
N TRP A 147 -8.10 16.67 3.88
CA TRP A 147 -7.67 15.43 4.51
C TRP A 147 -8.87 14.69 5.06
N ILE A 148 -9.16 13.50 4.54
CA ILE A 148 -10.25 12.65 5.00
C ILE A 148 -9.72 11.27 5.40
N ALA A 149 -10.31 10.67 6.42
CA ALA A 149 -10.04 9.28 6.78
C ALA A 149 -11.22 8.41 6.33
N ALA A 150 -10.93 7.27 5.72
CA ALA A 150 -11.93 6.24 5.49
C ALA A 150 -12.46 5.70 6.83
N PRO A 151 -13.64 5.07 6.86
CA PRO A 151 -14.13 4.41 8.07
C PRO A 151 -13.07 3.46 8.63
N LYS A 152 -12.77 3.57 9.92
CA LYS A 152 -11.86 2.61 10.58
C LYS A 152 -12.51 1.24 10.59
N PRO A 153 -11.88 0.21 9.99
CA PRO A 153 -12.48 -1.11 9.92
C PRO A 153 -12.42 -1.82 11.28
N THR A 154 -13.37 -2.70 11.53
CA THR A 154 -13.38 -3.55 12.73
C THR A 154 -12.36 -4.68 12.63
N LEU A 155 -12.13 -5.18 11.40
CA LEU A 155 -11.18 -6.25 11.10
C LEU A 155 -11.34 -7.49 11.99
N PRO A 156 -12.56 -8.08 12.11
CA PRO A 156 -12.75 -9.30 12.88
C PRO A 156 -12.01 -10.47 12.20
N ASP A 157 -11.72 -11.53 12.95
CA ASP A 157 -11.00 -12.71 12.43
C ASP A 157 -11.74 -13.39 11.28
N GLU A 158 -13.07 -13.33 11.29
CA GLU A 158 -13.94 -13.84 10.22
C GLU A 158 -13.79 -13.09 8.91
N GLY A 159 -13.16 -11.92 8.92
CA GLY A 159 -12.84 -11.15 7.71
C GLY A 159 -11.72 -11.74 6.87
N TYR A 160 -11.02 -12.77 7.37
CA TYR A 160 -9.87 -13.39 6.70
C TYR A 160 -10.08 -14.90 6.56
N GLN A 161 -10.08 -15.38 5.31
CA GLN A 161 -10.23 -16.79 4.99
C GLN A 161 -8.95 -17.31 4.32
N PHE A 162 -8.43 -18.44 4.81
CA PHE A 162 -7.21 -19.07 4.31
C PHE A 162 -7.45 -20.45 3.67
N ASP A 163 -8.66 -21.00 3.81
CA ASP A 163 -9.01 -22.29 3.24
C ASP A 163 -9.41 -22.11 1.77
N ASP A 164 -8.87 -22.97 0.89
CA ASP A 164 -9.21 -23.03 -0.54
C ASP A 164 -9.08 -21.66 -1.26
N ILE A 165 -7.95 -20.99 -1.06
CA ILE A 165 -7.73 -19.63 -1.58
C ILE A 165 -6.87 -19.55 -2.84
N GLU A 166 -6.55 -20.67 -3.50
CA GLU A 166 -5.69 -20.66 -4.69
C GLU A 166 -6.21 -19.63 -5.72
N GLY A 167 -5.40 -18.60 -5.94
CA GLY A 167 -5.72 -17.48 -6.84
C GLY A 167 -6.84 -16.54 -6.39
N LYS A 168 -7.40 -16.70 -5.17
CA LYS A 168 -8.42 -15.81 -4.61
C LYS A 168 -7.87 -14.98 -3.45
N PRO A 169 -8.41 -13.77 -3.21
CA PRO A 169 -8.08 -13.02 -2.01
C PRO A 169 -8.51 -13.74 -0.73
N SER A 170 -7.64 -13.70 0.29
CA SER A 170 -7.99 -14.14 1.65
C SER A 170 -8.89 -13.13 2.39
N LEU A 171 -8.87 -11.86 1.97
CA LEU A 171 -9.72 -10.81 2.52
C LEU A 171 -11.16 -10.95 2.06
N LEU A 172 -12.10 -11.06 3.00
CA LEU A 172 -13.53 -11.11 2.72
C LEU A 172 -14.15 -9.73 2.56
N ASN A 173 -15.33 -9.69 1.95
CA ASN A 173 -16.05 -8.45 1.65
C ASN A 173 -17.05 -8.10 2.78
N LEU A 174 -16.58 -7.89 4.01
CA LEU A 174 -17.43 -7.58 5.17
C LEU A 174 -17.61 -6.07 5.39
N GLU A 175 -16.58 -5.29 5.15
CA GLU A 175 -16.53 -3.83 5.39
C GLU A 175 -15.56 -3.16 4.41
N PRO A 176 -15.58 -1.81 4.25
CA PRO A 176 -14.67 -1.14 3.32
C PRO A 176 -13.21 -1.29 3.72
N ILE A 177 -12.42 -1.95 2.89
CA ILE A 177 -10.98 -2.14 3.09
C ILE A 177 -10.25 -1.92 1.77
N PHE A 178 -9.18 -1.11 1.81
CA PHE A 178 -8.19 -0.99 0.74
C PHE A 178 -6.93 -0.27 1.24
N ASP A 179 -5.80 -0.63 0.69
CA ASP A 179 -4.56 0.15 0.78
C ASP A 179 -4.45 1.08 -0.44
N ALA A 180 -3.74 2.20 -0.33
CA ALA A 180 -3.63 3.15 -1.44
C ALA A 180 -2.98 2.56 -2.70
N PRO A 181 -2.01 1.61 -2.63
CA PRO A 181 -1.46 0.95 -3.82
C PRO A 181 -2.43 0.03 -4.55
N ASN A 182 -3.62 -0.25 -4.02
CA ASN A 182 -4.69 -0.85 -4.81
C ASN A 182 -5.21 0.09 -5.90
N CYS A 183 -4.82 1.38 -5.86
CA CYS A 183 -5.25 2.41 -6.80
C CYS A 183 -4.12 2.81 -7.74
N VAL A 184 -4.30 2.56 -9.04
CA VAL A 184 -3.45 3.13 -10.11
C VAL A 184 -4.18 4.31 -10.73
N ARG A 185 -3.57 5.50 -10.67
CA ARG A 185 -4.16 6.77 -11.13
C ARG A 185 -3.79 7.06 -12.57
N LEU A 186 -4.78 7.35 -13.39
CA LEU A 186 -4.68 7.62 -14.83
C LEU A 186 -5.42 8.92 -15.18
N GLY A 187 -5.15 10.00 -14.47
CA GLY A 187 -5.93 11.22 -14.54
C GLY A 187 -7.26 11.07 -13.79
N LYS A 188 -8.37 11.21 -14.48
CA LYS A 188 -9.71 11.01 -13.89
C LYS A 188 -10.18 9.54 -13.91
N ASP A 189 -9.40 8.64 -14.47
CA ASP A 189 -9.62 7.20 -14.38
C ASP A 189 -8.71 6.61 -13.29
N ILE A 190 -9.26 5.70 -12.50
CA ILE A 190 -8.55 4.98 -11.46
C ILE A 190 -8.80 3.50 -11.68
N LEU A 191 -7.74 2.72 -11.74
CA LEU A 191 -7.84 1.28 -11.69
C LEU A 191 -7.75 0.84 -10.24
N PHE A 192 -8.73 0.08 -9.74
CA PHE A 192 -8.80 -0.40 -8.38
C PHE A 192 -8.68 -1.92 -8.33
N GLN A 193 -7.68 -2.42 -7.62
CA GLN A 193 -7.42 -3.85 -7.49
C GLN A 193 -8.25 -4.48 -6.36
N ILE A 194 -8.86 -5.62 -6.66
CA ILE A 194 -9.42 -6.54 -5.66
C ILE A 194 -8.35 -7.59 -5.32
N SER A 195 -7.92 -7.60 -4.05
CA SER A 195 -6.83 -8.45 -3.55
C SER A 195 -6.93 -8.65 -2.04
N ASN A 196 -5.88 -9.21 -1.41
CA ASN A 196 -5.77 -9.33 0.05
C ASN A 196 -5.74 -7.97 0.77
N THR A 197 -5.53 -6.88 0.04
CA THR A 197 -5.43 -5.52 0.59
C THR A 197 -6.53 -4.59 0.09
N GLY A 198 -7.48 -5.08 -0.70
CA GLY A 198 -8.59 -4.26 -1.20
C GLY A 198 -9.79 -5.09 -1.65
N ASN A 199 -10.99 -4.71 -1.21
CA ASN A 199 -12.21 -5.44 -1.48
C ASN A 199 -13.31 -4.60 -2.16
N HIS A 200 -14.43 -5.23 -2.51
CA HIS A 200 -15.54 -4.55 -3.22
C HIS A 200 -16.21 -3.44 -2.40
N TRP A 201 -16.28 -3.55 -1.06
CA TRP A 201 -16.78 -2.46 -0.24
C TRP A 201 -15.83 -1.27 -0.22
N GLY A 202 -14.50 -1.51 -0.22
CA GLY A 202 -13.49 -0.46 -0.39
C GLY A 202 -13.64 0.27 -1.72
N LEU A 203 -13.77 -0.50 -2.82
CA LEU A 203 -14.08 0.03 -4.14
C LEU A 203 -15.35 0.89 -4.13
N LYS A 204 -16.44 0.37 -3.58
CA LYS A 204 -17.73 1.09 -3.55
C LYS A 204 -17.67 2.36 -2.71
N TRP A 205 -17.00 2.30 -1.56
CA TRP A 205 -16.79 3.49 -0.73
C TRP A 205 -16.01 4.57 -1.49
N LEU A 206 -14.91 4.19 -2.12
CA LEU A 206 -14.08 5.12 -2.87
C LEU A 206 -14.81 5.72 -4.08
N GLN A 207 -15.63 4.92 -4.78
CA GLN A 207 -16.52 5.42 -5.85
C GLN A 207 -17.45 6.52 -5.33
N ASN A 208 -18.14 6.28 -4.21
CA ASN A 208 -19.07 7.24 -3.63
C ASN A 208 -18.37 8.55 -3.20
N VAL A 209 -17.14 8.46 -2.70
CA VAL A 209 -16.36 9.64 -2.28
C VAL A 209 -15.87 10.46 -3.47
N LEU A 210 -15.51 9.80 -4.58
CA LEU A 210 -14.81 10.45 -5.69
C LEU A 210 -15.70 10.76 -6.90
N GLU A 211 -16.89 10.17 -7.00
CA GLU A 211 -17.79 10.34 -8.15
C GLU A 211 -18.11 11.82 -8.41
N HIS A 212 -18.48 12.58 -7.37
CA HIS A 212 -18.80 13.98 -7.49
C HIS A 212 -17.60 14.89 -7.88
N ARG A 213 -16.37 14.34 -7.79
CA ARG A 213 -15.12 14.97 -8.26
C ARG A 213 -14.78 14.60 -9.71
N GLY A 214 -15.67 13.85 -10.37
CA GLY A 214 -15.53 13.44 -11.77
C GLY A 214 -14.55 12.27 -11.99
N TYR A 215 -14.23 11.50 -10.96
CA TYR A 215 -13.42 10.29 -11.10
C TYR A 215 -14.27 9.09 -11.52
N ARG A 216 -13.68 8.23 -12.34
CA ARG A 216 -14.23 6.93 -12.74
C ARG A 216 -13.30 5.84 -12.20
N ILE A 217 -13.86 4.92 -11.42
CA ILE A 217 -13.05 3.85 -10.82
C ILE A 217 -13.41 2.52 -11.49
N HIS A 218 -12.39 1.88 -12.04
CA HIS A 218 -12.49 0.63 -12.79
C HIS A 218 -11.97 -0.53 -11.93
N PRO A 219 -12.79 -1.54 -11.61
CA PRO A 219 -12.30 -2.72 -10.90
C PRO A 219 -11.32 -3.51 -11.74
N ALA A 220 -10.30 -4.06 -11.10
CA ALA A 220 -9.35 -5.02 -11.66
C ALA A 220 -9.32 -6.26 -10.76
N GLU A 221 -9.79 -7.36 -11.32
CA GLU A 221 -9.93 -8.66 -10.63
C GLU A 221 -9.12 -9.73 -11.36
N HIS A 222 -8.77 -10.80 -10.66
CA HIS A 222 -8.09 -11.96 -11.24
C HIS A 222 -6.72 -11.65 -11.89
N ILE A 223 -6.02 -10.63 -11.40
CA ILE A 223 -4.69 -10.27 -11.89
C ILE A 223 -3.61 -10.70 -10.88
N TYR A 224 -3.74 -10.24 -9.64
CA TYR A 224 -2.82 -10.55 -8.56
C TYR A 224 -3.54 -10.43 -7.22
N SER A 225 -3.66 -11.53 -6.49
CA SER A 225 -4.48 -11.58 -5.27
C SER A 225 -3.73 -11.28 -3.99
N TYR A 226 -2.38 -11.41 -3.98
CA TYR A 226 -1.60 -11.44 -2.75
C TYR A 226 -1.20 -10.07 -2.17
N GLY A 227 -1.38 -8.99 -2.89
CA GLY A 227 -0.94 -7.68 -2.39
C GLY A 227 -1.27 -6.53 -3.33
N HIS A 228 -0.34 -5.61 -3.43
CA HIS A 228 -0.50 -4.35 -4.13
C HIS A 228 -0.28 -4.45 -5.64
N PHE A 229 -0.84 -3.48 -6.36
CA PHE A 229 -0.86 -3.44 -7.82
C PHE A 229 0.40 -2.84 -8.44
N ASP A 230 1.14 -2.06 -7.68
CA ASP A 230 2.28 -1.28 -8.14
C ASP A 230 3.48 -2.11 -8.61
N SER A 231 3.58 -3.38 -8.18
CA SER A 231 4.54 -4.35 -8.71
C SER A 231 4.06 -5.10 -9.97
N THR A 232 2.88 -4.76 -10.47
CA THR A 232 2.20 -5.50 -11.55
C THR A 232 1.88 -4.60 -12.74
N ILE A 233 1.41 -3.38 -12.49
CA ILE A 233 1.01 -2.41 -13.52
C ILE A 233 1.61 -1.04 -13.19
N VAL A 234 2.48 -0.53 -14.06
CA VAL A 234 3.13 0.77 -13.89
C VAL A 234 2.88 1.64 -15.13
N PRO A 235 1.97 2.61 -15.08
CA PRO A 235 1.82 3.60 -16.14
C PRO A 235 3.07 4.50 -16.20
N LEU A 236 3.67 4.61 -17.38
CA LEU A 236 4.91 5.37 -17.59
C LEU A 236 4.65 6.78 -18.14
N ARG A 237 3.63 6.91 -18.98
CA ARG A 237 3.14 8.16 -19.58
C ARG A 237 1.76 7.91 -20.20
N PRO A 238 1.04 8.94 -20.64
CA PRO A 238 -0.19 8.72 -21.41
C PRO A 238 0.04 7.78 -22.60
N GLY A 239 -0.75 6.73 -22.68
CA GLY A 239 -0.71 5.75 -23.76
C GLY A 239 0.42 4.71 -23.66
N LEU A 240 1.20 4.65 -22.56
CA LEU A 240 2.25 3.65 -22.38
C LEU A 240 2.21 3.08 -20.95
N VAL A 241 2.16 1.75 -20.84
CA VAL A 241 2.14 1.03 -19.57
C VAL A 241 3.15 -0.11 -19.55
N LEU A 242 3.79 -0.31 -18.41
CA LEU A 242 4.65 -1.46 -18.10
C LEU A 242 3.79 -2.52 -17.38
N LEU A 243 3.80 -3.76 -17.87
CA LEU A 243 2.98 -4.86 -17.38
C LEU A 243 3.84 -6.08 -17.06
N ASN A 244 3.60 -6.66 -15.88
CA ASN A 244 4.21 -7.91 -15.46
C ASN A 244 3.51 -9.09 -16.16
N SER A 245 4.22 -9.77 -17.08
CA SER A 245 3.69 -10.86 -17.89
C SER A 245 3.40 -12.14 -17.09
N SER A 246 3.98 -12.28 -15.90
CA SER A 246 3.66 -13.40 -15.00
C SER A 246 2.27 -13.27 -14.36
N ARG A 247 1.64 -12.10 -14.43
CA ARG A 247 0.36 -11.80 -13.76
C ARG A 247 -0.69 -11.22 -14.71
N VAL A 248 -0.26 -10.45 -15.71
CA VAL A 248 -1.14 -9.82 -16.70
C VAL A 248 -0.99 -10.54 -18.03
N THR A 249 -2.11 -10.98 -18.59
CA THR A 249 -2.22 -11.63 -19.91
C THR A 249 -3.12 -10.81 -20.82
N ALA A 250 -3.27 -11.23 -22.06
CA ALA A 250 -4.21 -10.58 -22.99
C ALA A 250 -5.67 -10.67 -22.52
N GLU A 251 -6.00 -11.76 -21.79
CA GLU A 251 -7.38 -12.06 -21.35
C GLU A 251 -7.76 -11.24 -20.11
N ASN A 252 -6.82 -11.00 -19.16
CA ASN A 252 -7.09 -10.29 -17.90
C ASN A 252 -6.60 -8.84 -17.89
N CYS A 253 -5.94 -8.38 -18.97
CA CYS A 253 -5.46 -6.98 -19.06
C CYS A 253 -6.63 -6.00 -18.94
N PRO A 254 -6.55 -5.01 -18.02
CA PRO A 254 -7.62 -4.05 -17.84
C PRO A 254 -7.97 -3.29 -19.14
N LYS A 255 -9.26 -3.19 -19.44
CA LYS A 255 -9.78 -2.54 -20.67
C LYS A 255 -9.32 -1.08 -20.83
N VAL A 256 -9.01 -0.39 -19.73
CA VAL A 256 -8.50 0.98 -19.77
C VAL A 256 -7.17 1.08 -20.56
N PHE A 257 -6.42 -0.02 -20.64
CA PHE A 257 -5.18 -0.12 -21.43
C PHE A 257 -5.35 -0.71 -22.83
N GLU A 258 -6.56 -0.94 -23.32
CA GLU A 258 -6.80 -1.55 -24.62
C GLU A 258 -6.04 -0.84 -25.76
N LYS A 259 -6.07 0.49 -25.74
CA LYS A 259 -5.42 1.36 -26.75
C LYS A 259 -4.03 1.85 -26.36
N TRP A 260 -3.46 1.35 -25.25
CA TRP A 260 -2.15 1.76 -24.80
C TRP A 260 -1.06 0.86 -25.35
N ASP A 261 0.09 1.42 -25.65
CA ASP A 261 1.31 0.65 -25.88
C ASP A 261 1.71 -0.07 -24.59
N LYS A 262 2.19 -1.31 -24.72
CA LYS A 262 2.50 -2.17 -23.58
C LYS A 262 3.95 -2.62 -23.66
N ILE A 263 4.69 -2.36 -22.58
CA ILE A 263 5.98 -2.98 -22.33
C ILE A 263 5.75 -4.15 -21.38
N TRP A 264 6.14 -5.35 -21.80
CA TRP A 264 6.03 -6.54 -20.98
C TRP A 264 7.36 -6.85 -20.33
N PHE A 265 7.34 -7.22 -19.05
CA PHE A 265 8.49 -7.73 -18.34
C PHE A 265 8.08 -8.96 -17.55
N ASP A 266 9.00 -9.90 -17.40
CA ASP A 266 8.80 -11.08 -16.58
C ASP A 266 9.19 -10.77 -15.14
N ASP A 267 8.58 -11.48 -14.18
CA ASP A 267 9.02 -11.43 -12.80
C ASP A 267 10.49 -11.84 -12.74
N CYS A 268 11.35 -10.88 -12.40
CA CYS A 268 12.74 -11.14 -12.08
C CYS A 268 12.87 -11.82 -10.70
N VAL A 269 11.81 -12.45 -10.19
CA VAL A 269 11.92 -13.25 -8.98
C VAL A 269 12.92 -14.35 -9.29
N ALA A 270 14.09 -14.09 -8.78
CA ALA A 270 15.24 -14.95 -8.93
C ALA A 270 14.81 -16.40 -8.74
N GLN A 271 15.01 -17.18 -9.76
CA GLN A 271 15.18 -18.60 -9.57
C GLN A 271 16.21 -18.77 -8.44
N GLY A 272 15.68 -18.93 -7.21
CA GLY A 272 16.46 -19.36 -6.08
C GLY A 272 17.42 -18.34 -5.48
N SER A 273 17.01 -17.11 -5.17
CA SER A 273 17.67 -16.40 -4.06
C SER A 273 17.26 -17.11 -2.78
N LYS A 274 17.98 -18.19 -2.45
CA LYS A 274 18.07 -18.69 -1.08
C LYS A 274 18.76 -17.59 -0.30
N ILE A 275 18.01 -16.62 0.19
CA ILE A 275 18.49 -15.75 1.27
C ILE A 275 18.63 -16.69 2.46
N PRO A 276 19.84 -16.96 2.96
CA PRO A 276 20.01 -17.78 4.17
C PRO A 276 19.26 -17.07 5.29
N GLY A 277 18.16 -17.65 5.77
CA GLY A 277 17.29 -17.07 6.81
C GLY A 277 16.32 -16.00 6.34
N GLY A 278 16.16 -15.76 5.05
CA GLY A 278 15.16 -14.85 4.51
C GLY A 278 13.80 -15.53 4.43
N VAL A 279 12.83 -15.01 5.14
CA VAL A 279 11.41 -15.22 4.87
C VAL A 279 11.09 -14.34 3.66
N ALA A 280 10.89 -14.96 2.50
CA ALA A 280 10.49 -14.27 1.28
C ALA A 280 9.01 -13.95 1.31
#